data_6ebd4a562e431899e5b9e1a12dfec15c
#
_entry.id   6ebd4a562e431899e5b9e1a12dfec15c
#
_cell.length_a   1.000
_cell.length_b   1.000
_cell.length_c   1.000
_cell.angle_alpha   90.00
_cell.angle_beta   90.00
_cell.angle_gamma   90.00
#
_symmetry.space_group_name_H-M   'P 1'
#
loop_
_entity.id
_entity.type
_entity.pdbx_description
1 polymer ?
#
loop_
_entity_poly.entity_id
_entity_poly.type
_entity_poly.pdbx_seq_one_letter_code
_entity_poly.pdbx_strand_id
1 'polypeptide(L)'
;ILKVAFEHAMKRRKHLTVVDKANVLASSRLWRQIAQEMAPLYPEVTTDFMYVDNAAMRMLQEPAFFDVMVTENTFGDILTDEGSVVSGSMGLLPSASTGESTPVFEPIHGSWPQAKGLNIANPLAQILSVAMLFEYFGLKEEGALIRTAVDASLDANVRTPEIQVGEGKYGTKEVGEWIVDYIRKA
;
A
#
# COMPACT_ATOMS: atom_id res chain seq x y z
N ILE A 1 5.13 -14.97 -6.33
CA ILE A 1 5.02 -13.51 -6.08
C ILE A 1 5.58 -12.69 -7.25
N LEU A 2 6.74 -13.05 -7.84
CA LEU A 2 7.35 -12.32 -8.96
C LEU A 2 6.39 -12.17 -10.15
N LYS A 3 5.67 -13.25 -10.54
CA LYS A 3 4.65 -13.18 -11.59
C LYS A 3 3.60 -12.10 -11.30
N VAL A 4 3.09 -12.07 -10.07
CA VAL A 4 2.11 -11.07 -9.63
C VAL A 4 2.68 -9.65 -9.74
N ALA A 5 3.94 -9.46 -9.35
CA ALA A 5 4.61 -8.16 -9.44
C ALA A 5 4.75 -7.68 -10.90
N PHE A 6 5.16 -8.54 -11.81
CA PHE A 6 5.20 -8.22 -13.25
C PHE A 6 3.81 -7.88 -13.81
N GLU A 7 2.78 -8.66 -13.45
CA GLU A 7 1.40 -8.40 -13.87
C GLU A 7 0.86 -7.06 -13.32
N HIS A 8 1.25 -6.68 -12.11
CA HIS A 8 0.94 -5.35 -11.57
C HIS A 8 1.69 -4.25 -12.32
N ALA A 9 2.97 -4.42 -12.59
CA ALA A 9 3.76 -3.44 -13.35
C ALA A 9 3.18 -3.22 -14.75
N MET A 10 2.73 -4.27 -15.44
CA MET A 10 2.08 -4.18 -16.75
C MET A 10 0.83 -3.27 -16.76
N LYS A 11 0.13 -3.19 -15.64
CA LYS A 11 -1.09 -2.36 -15.48
C LYS A 11 -0.80 -0.93 -15.02
N ARG A 12 0.47 -0.60 -14.73
CA ARG A 12 0.92 0.67 -14.19
C ARG A 12 1.94 1.33 -15.13
N ARG A 13 3.00 1.96 -14.60
CA ARG A 13 4.03 2.67 -15.37
C ARG A 13 5.06 1.74 -16.03
N LYS A 14 4.86 0.42 -15.94
CA LYS A 14 5.73 -0.63 -16.50
C LYS A 14 7.16 -0.60 -15.95
N HIS A 15 7.31 -0.30 -14.68
CA HIS A 15 8.57 -0.30 -13.97
C HIS A 15 8.50 -1.19 -12.74
N LEU A 16 9.38 -2.19 -12.65
CA LEU A 16 9.48 -3.13 -11.53
C LEU A 16 10.87 -3.04 -10.88
N THR A 17 10.91 -2.69 -9.61
CA THR A 17 12.13 -2.76 -8.80
C THR A 17 12.12 -4.05 -7.97
N VAL A 18 13.05 -4.95 -8.25
CA VAL A 18 13.28 -6.18 -7.50
C VAL A 18 14.25 -5.89 -6.36
N VAL A 19 13.76 -5.95 -5.13
CA VAL A 19 14.55 -5.63 -3.95
C VAL A 19 15.05 -6.92 -3.27
N ASP A 20 16.34 -6.94 -2.91
CA ASP A 20 17.00 -8.08 -2.31
C ASP A 20 18.25 -7.69 -1.50
N LYS A 21 18.99 -8.69 -0.98
CA LYS A 21 20.31 -8.53 -0.36
C LYS A 21 21.29 -9.56 -0.94
N ALA A 22 21.35 -9.68 -2.26
CA ALA A 22 22.12 -10.71 -2.97
C ALA A 22 23.65 -10.67 -2.72
N ASN A 23 24.17 -9.48 -2.33
CA ASN A 23 25.58 -9.36 -1.95
C ASN A 23 25.92 -10.09 -0.63
N VAL A 24 24.93 -10.42 0.20
CA VAL A 24 25.11 -11.09 1.50
C VAL A 24 24.39 -12.44 1.55
N LEU A 25 23.11 -12.50 1.17
CA LEU A 25 22.24 -13.65 1.39
C LEU A 25 22.16 -14.58 0.19
N ALA A 26 22.31 -15.88 0.43
CA ALA A 26 22.16 -16.91 -0.60
C ALA A 26 20.71 -16.97 -1.14
N SER A 27 19.72 -16.85 -0.27
CA SER A 27 18.29 -16.77 -0.66
C SER A 27 18.02 -15.59 -1.59
N SER A 28 18.59 -14.43 -1.31
CA SER A 28 18.47 -13.25 -2.18
C SER A 28 19.18 -13.42 -3.53
N ARG A 29 20.26 -14.18 -3.59
CA ARG A 29 20.89 -14.54 -4.89
C ARG A 29 19.95 -15.39 -5.75
N LEU A 30 19.31 -16.40 -5.17
CA LEU A 30 18.31 -17.21 -5.86
C LEU A 30 17.10 -16.36 -6.28
N TRP A 31 16.61 -15.50 -5.41
CA TRP A 31 15.52 -14.55 -5.69
C TRP A 31 15.84 -13.69 -6.92
N ARG A 32 17.03 -13.07 -6.95
CA ARG A 32 17.50 -12.23 -8.06
C ARG A 32 17.63 -13.04 -9.34
N GLN A 33 18.21 -14.24 -9.27
CA GLN A 33 18.35 -15.13 -10.43
C GLN A 33 16.99 -15.44 -11.05
N ILE A 34 16.00 -15.87 -10.26
CA ILE A 34 14.64 -16.18 -10.74
C ILE A 34 14.01 -14.95 -11.37
N ALA A 35 14.15 -13.76 -10.76
CA ALA A 35 13.62 -12.53 -11.32
C ALA A 35 14.28 -12.18 -12.67
N GLN A 36 15.60 -12.39 -12.82
CA GLN A 36 16.32 -12.21 -14.08
C GLN A 36 15.87 -13.19 -15.17
N GLU A 37 15.57 -14.43 -14.80
CA GLU A 37 15.03 -15.45 -15.73
C GLU A 37 13.60 -15.10 -16.16
N MET A 38 12.80 -14.45 -15.31
CA MET A 38 11.44 -14.05 -15.61
C MET A 38 11.33 -12.75 -16.41
N ALA A 39 12.23 -11.78 -16.20
CA ALA A 39 12.16 -10.47 -16.84
C ALA A 39 12.01 -10.51 -18.38
N PRO A 40 12.69 -11.39 -19.13
CA PRO A 40 12.49 -11.53 -20.58
C PRO A 40 11.07 -11.93 -21.00
N LEU A 41 10.28 -12.53 -20.11
CA LEU A 41 8.88 -12.89 -20.38
C LEU A 41 7.94 -11.66 -20.35
N TYR A 42 8.42 -10.53 -19.83
CA TYR A 42 7.69 -9.27 -19.72
C TYR A 42 8.48 -8.11 -20.37
N PRO A 43 8.72 -8.16 -21.69
CA PRO A 43 9.63 -7.23 -22.37
C PRO A 43 9.21 -5.77 -22.32
N GLU A 44 7.95 -5.49 -21.99
CA GLU A 44 7.43 -4.14 -21.81
C GLU A 44 7.73 -3.55 -20.43
N VAL A 45 8.17 -4.38 -19.46
CA VAL A 45 8.47 -3.94 -18.09
C VAL A 45 9.97 -3.68 -17.95
N THR A 46 10.31 -2.44 -17.63
CA THR A 46 11.68 -2.11 -17.20
C THR A 46 11.91 -2.70 -15.82
N THR A 47 12.91 -3.56 -15.69
CA THR A 47 13.22 -4.26 -14.43
C THR A 47 14.53 -3.80 -13.86
N ASP A 48 14.52 -3.22 -12.66
CA ASP A 48 15.68 -2.83 -11.87
C ASP A 48 15.90 -3.77 -10.70
N PHE A 49 17.17 -3.92 -10.30
CA PHE A 49 17.60 -4.71 -9.15
C PHE A 49 18.26 -3.81 -8.11
N MET A 50 17.73 -3.78 -6.91
CA MET A 50 18.20 -2.89 -5.86
C MET A 50 18.44 -3.65 -4.55
N TYR A 51 19.53 -3.34 -3.84
CA TYR A 51 19.69 -3.83 -2.48
C TYR A 51 18.75 -3.12 -1.53
N VAL A 52 18.27 -3.86 -0.53
CA VAL A 52 17.24 -3.37 0.41
C VAL A 52 17.64 -2.09 1.14
N ASP A 53 18.92 -1.96 1.52
CA ASP A 53 19.45 -0.76 2.16
C ASP A 53 19.42 0.47 1.25
N ASN A 54 19.69 0.28 -0.05
CA ASN A 54 19.55 1.34 -1.04
C ASN A 54 18.07 1.66 -1.33
N ALA A 55 17.21 0.64 -1.36
CA ALA A 55 15.77 0.84 -1.56
C ALA A 55 15.16 1.64 -0.41
N ALA A 56 15.52 1.33 0.83
CA ALA A 56 15.11 2.07 2.03
C ALA A 56 15.49 3.56 1.94
N MET A 57 16.75 3.83 1.65
CA MET A 57 17.22 5.21 1.49
C MET A 57 16.51 5.95 0.35
N ARG A 58 16.41 5.31 -0.83
CA ARG A 58 15.83 5.93 -2.02
C ARG A 58 14.33 6.17 -1.89
N MET A 59 13.62 5.30 -1.18
CA MET A 59 12.19 5.46 -0.94
C MET A 59 11.87 6.76 -0.18
N LEU A 60 12.73 7.20 0.72
CA LEU A 60 12.59 8.47 1.42
C LEU A 60 13.07 9.66 0.60
N GLN A 61 14.12 9.49 -0.21
CA GLN A 61 14.70 10.57 -1.01
C GLN A 61 13.93 10.84 -2.29
N GLU A 62 13.48 9.80 -2.97
CA GLU A 62 12.86 9.86 -4.28
C GLU A 62 11.72 8.82 -4.42
N PRO A 63 10.64 8.92 -3.62
CA PRO A 63 9.57 7.92 -3.63
C PRO A 63 8.92 7.74 -5.01
N ALA A 64 8.86 8.80 -5.83
CA ALA A 64 8.31 8.78 -7.19
C ALA A 64 9.10 7.89 -8.17
N PHE A 65 10.33 7.51 -7.85
CA PHE A 65 11.11 6.55 -8.63
C PHE A 65 10.41 5.19 -8.71
N PHE A 66 9.85 4.72 -7.60
CA PHE A 66 9.23 3.42 -7.53
C PHE A 66 7.83 3.43 -8.14
N ASP A 67 7.54 2.42 -8.97
CA ASP A 67 6.19 2.12 -9.46
C ASP A 67 5.65 0.85 -8.78
N VAL A 68 6.29 -0.28 -9.03
CA VAL A 68 6.05 -1.53 -8.32
C VAL A 68 7.36 -2.00 -7.72
N MET A 69 7.36 -2.29 -6.43
CA MET A 69 8.45 -2.98 -5.75
C MET A 69 8.05 -4.40 -5.43
N VAL A 70 8.99 -5.34 -5.59
CA VAL A 70 8.82 -6.71 -5.14
C VAL A 70 10.01 -7.13 -4.29
N THR A 71 9.71 -7.73 -3.15
CA THR A 71 10.71 -8.22 -2.21
C THR A 71 10.18 -9.43 -1.44
N GLU A 72 11.04 -10.09 -0.68
CA GLU A 72 10.63 -11.12 0.27
C GLU A 72 9.97 -10.50 1.52
N ASN A 73 9.33 -11.33 2.34
CA ASN A 73 8.46 -10.89 3.42
C ASN A 73 9.15 -9.97 4.44
N THR A 74 10.31 -10.38 4.95
CA THR A 74 11.01 -9.64 6.03
C THR A 74 11.41 -8.23 5.60
N PHE A 75 11.94 -8.10 4.39
CA PHE A 75 12.28 -6.78 3.85
C PHE A 75 11.03 -5.97 3.49
N GLY A 76 9.98 -6.65 3.00
CA GLY A 76 8.71 -6.02 2.69
C GLY A 76 8.08 -5.38 3.91
N ASP A 77 8.03 -6.08 5.03
CA ASP A 77 7.47 -5.58 6.29
C ASP A 77 8.22 -4.32 6.76
N ILE A 78 9.56 -4.34 6.70
CA ILE A 78 10.37 -3.17 7.09
C ILE A 78 10.15 -1.99 6.14
N LEU A 79 10.19 -2.24 4.83
CA LEU A 79 10.05 -1.19 3.83
C LEU A 79 8.64 -0.59 3.79
N THR A 80 7.59 -1.37 4.06
CA THR A 80 6.22 -0.82 4.11
C THR A 80 6.01 0.07 5.33
N ASP A 81 6.57 -0.28 6.48
CA ASP A 81 6.54 0.57 7.67
C ASP A 81 7.29 1.89 7.42
N GLU A 82 8.49 1.82 6.81
CA GLU A 82 9.24 3.01 6.41
C GLU A 82 8.46 3.84 5.38
N GLY A 83 7.84 3.19 4.39
CA GLY A 83 7.00 3.83 3.37
C GLY A 83 5.77 4.54 3.94
N SER A 84 5.30 4.14 5.12
CA SER A 84 4.20 4.80 5.81
C SER A 84 4.51 6.26 6.17
N VAL A 85 5.78 6.57 6.38
CA VAL A 85 6.25 7.94 6.65
C VAL A 85 6.04 8.83 5.43
N VAL A 86 6.21 8.29 4.22
CA VAL A 86 6.00 9.03 2.96
C VAL A 86 4.53 9.40 2.77
N SER A 87 3.60 8.50 3.14
CA SER A 87 2.16 8.76 3.10
C SER A 87 1.66 9.61 4.27
N GLY A 88 2.46 9.74 5.33
CA GLY A 88 2.16 10.49 6.55
C GLY A 88 1.53 9.68 7.68
N SER A 89 1.03 8.48 7.44
CA SER A 89 0.47 7.59 8.46
C SER A 89 0.31 6.15 7.97
N MET A 90 0.57 5.18 8.85
CA MET A 90 0.18 3.78 8.64
C MET A 90 -1.35 3.60 8.49
N GLY A 91 -2.13 4.50 9.11
CA GLY A 91 -3.58 4.54 9.01
C GLY A 91 -4.13 4.93 7.63
N LEU A 92 -3.25 5.16 6.64
CA LEU A 92 -3.58 5.41 5.24
C LEU A 92 -3.21 4.25 4.31
N LEU A 93 -2.56 3.20 4.82
CA LEU A 93 -2.02 2.13 3.98
C LEU A 93 -2.89 0.87 4.04
N PRO A 94 -3.60 0.55 2.93
CA PRO A 94 -4.32 -0.70 2.79
C PRO A 94 -3.37 -1.84 2.43
N SER A 95 -3.81 -3.06 2.67
CA SER A 95 -3.11 -4.28 2.28
C SER A 95 -4.07 -5.35 1.76
N ALA A 96 -3.53 -6.27 0.98
CA ALA A 96 -4.23 -7.46 0.51
C ALA A 96 -3.28 -8.65 0.42
N SER A 97 -3.66 -9.75 1.05
CA SER A 97 -3.04 -11.06 0.86
C SER A 97 -3.85 -11.84 -0.15
N THR A 98 -3.33 -11.98 -1.37
CA THR A 98 -4.01 -12.65 -2.48
C THR A 98 -3.21 -13.85 -2.97
N GLY A 99 -3.88 -14.89 -3.44
CA GLY A 99 -3.26 -16.12 -3.93
C GLY A 99 -4.29 -17.03 -4.57
N GLU A 100 -4.06 -18.34 -4.53
CA GLU A 100 -4.95 -19.37 -5.10
C GLU A 100 -6.14 -19.70 -4.17
N SER A 101 -6.15 -19.21 -2.94
CA SER A 101 -7.22 -19.43 -1.96
C SER A 101 -7.94 -18.13 -1.62
N THR A 102 -8.72 -18.14 -0.54
CA THR A 102 -9.50 -16.97 -0.09
C THR A 102 -8.58 -15.78 0.19
N PRO A 103 -8.81 -14.64 -0.46
CA PRO A 103 -8.03 -13.43 -0.21
C PRO A 103 -8.40 -12.79 1.14
N VAL A 104 -7.45 -12.07 1.73
CA VAL A 104 -7.65 -11.26 2.93
C VAL A 104 -7.31 -9.82 2.60
N PHE A 105 -8.16 -8.89 3.03
CA PHE A 105 -8.00 -7.46 2.86
C PHE A 105 -8.03 -6.79 4.23
N GLU A 106 -6.94 -6.16 4.61
CA GLU A 106 -6.73 -5.56 5.92
C GLU A 106 -5.76 -4.38 5.83
N PRO A 107 -5.73 -3.46 6.79
CA PRO A 107 -4.65 -2.47 6.89
C PRO A 107 -3.29 -3.13 7.09
N ILE A 108 -2.20 -2.43 6.75
CA ILE A 108 -0.86 -2.93 7.08
C ILE A 108 -0.58 -2.89 8.59
N HIS A 109 -1.23 -1.98 9.32
CA HIS A 109 -1.04 -1.81 10.76
C HIS A 109 -1.76 -2.89 11.57
N GLY A 110 -1.20 -3.25 12.72
CA GLY A 110 -1.83 -4.13 13.70
C GLY A 110 -2.94 -3.44 14.51
N SER A 111 -3.43 -4.13 15.54
CA SER A 111 -4.37 -3.58 16.51
C SER A 111 -3.70 -2.57 17.44
N TRP A 112 -4.48 -1.58 17.89
CA TRP A 112 -4.05 -0.60 18.88
C TRP A 112 -4.94 -0.67 20.13
N PRO A 113 -4.70 -1.64 21.04
CA PRO A 113 -5.57 -1.88 22.19
C PRO A 113 -5.73 -0.67 23.11
N GLN A 114 -4.70 0.17 23.22
CA GLN A 114 -4.70 1.37 24.07
C GLN A 114 -5.69 2.44 23.59
N ALA A 115 -6.03 2.44 22.31
CA ALA A 115 -7.01 3.35 21.72
C ALA A 115 -8.46 2.85 21.80
N LYS A 116 -8.69 1.67 22.36
CA LYS A 116 -10.04 1.09 22.45
C LYS A 116 -11.01 2.03 23.17
N GLY A 117 -12.08 2.40 22.47
CA GLY A 117 -13.13 3.27 23.00
C GLY A 117 -12.81 4.77 23.00
N LEU A 118 -11.60 5.18 22.58
CA LEU A 118 -11.21 6.60 22.56
C LEU A 118 -11.64 7.35 21.30
N ASN A 119 -12.14 6.66 20.27
CA ASN A 119 -12.58 7.26 19.00
C ASN A 119 -11.49 8.08 18.28
N ILE A 120 -10.22 7.62 18.34
CA ILE A 120 -9.07 8.35 17.79
C ILE A 120 -8.34 7.60 16.67
N ALA A 121 -8.58 6.30 16.49
CA ALA A 121 -7.91 5.49 15.47
C ALA A 121 -8.36 5.91 14.06
N ASN A 122 -7.41 6.01 13.14
CA ASN A 122 -7.69 6.34 11.75
C ASN A 122 -8.38 5.16 11.03
N PRO A 123 -9.59 5.32 10.46
CA PRO A 123 -10.28 4.23 9.77
C PRO A 123 -9.91 4.12 8.29
N LEU A 124 -9.12 5.05 7.73
CA LEU A 124 -8.95 5.21 6.29
C LEU A 124 -8.25 4.02 5.64
N ALA A 125 -7.23 3.43 6.31
CA ALA A 125 -6.56 2.24 5.79
C ALA A 125 -7.54 1.05 5.64
N GLN A 126 -8.44 0.85 6.61
CA GLN A 126 -9.46 -0.20 6.52
C GLN A 126 -10.47 0.11 5.40
N ILE A 127 -10.87 1.35 5.23
CA ILE A 127 -11.78 1.78 4.15
C ILE A 127 -11.11 1.58 2.78
N LEU A 128 -9.82 1.92 2.65
CA LEU A 128 -9.05 1.66 1.43
C LEU A 128 -8.83 0.18 1.16
N SER A 129 -8.73 -0.66 2.21
CA SER A 129 -8.67 -2.12 2.04
C SER A 129 -9.99 -2.67 1.47
N VAL A 130 -11.14 -2.06 1.82
CA VAL A 130 -12.42 -2.38 1.18
C VAL A 130 -12.42 -1.96 -0.30
N ALA A 131 -11.82 -0.82 -0.65
CA ALA A 131 -11.66 -0.46 -2.07
C ALA A 131 -10.87 -1.53 -2.84
N MET A 132 -9.76 -2.02 -2.28
CA MET A 132 -8.98 -3.13 -2.88
C MET A 132 -9.81 -4.42 -3.03
N LEU A 133 -10.67 -4.73 -2.06
CA LEU A 133 -11.60 -5.87 -2.13
C LEU A 133 -12.57 -5.72 -3.31
N PHE A 134 -13.18 -4.57 -3.50
CA PHE A 134 -14.07 -4.31 -4.63
C PHE A 134 -13.32 -4.41 -5.97
N GLU A 135 -12.14 -3.81 -6.07
CA GLU A 135 -11.28 -3.89 -7.26
C GLU A 135 -10.88 -5.34 -7.60
N TYR A 136 -10.58 -6.16 -6.58
CA TYR A 136 -10.25 -7.58 -6.75
C TYR A 136 -11.42 -8.38 -7.35
N PHE A 137 -12.65 -8.10 -6.95
CA PHE A 137 -13.86 -8.73 -7.49
C PHE A 137 -14.37 -8.08 -8.79
N GLY A 138 -13.63 -7.15 -9.38
CA GLY A 138 -13.96 -6.50 -10.65
C GLY A 138 -14.91 -5.31 -10.54
N LEU A 139 -15.32 -4.93 -9.33
CA LEU A 139 -16.17 -3.77 -9.01
C LEU A 139 -15.31 -2.49 -8.97
N LYS A 140 -14.78 -2.11 -10.14
CA LYS A 140 -13.78 -1.03 -10.23
C LYS A 140 -14.34 0.36 -9.98
N GLU A 141 -15.58 0.60 -10.38
CA GLU A 141 -16.24 1.89 -10.19
C GLU A 141 -16.52 2.13 -8.70
N GLU A 142 -16.97 1.12 -7.99
CA GLU A 142 -17.22 1.16 -6.56
C GLU A 142 -15.90 1.34 -5.77
N GLY A 143 -14.85 0.61 -6.16
CA GLY A 143 -13.53 0.79 -5.57
C GLY A 143 -12.97 2.21 -5.79
N ALA A 144 -13.11 2.76 -7.00
CA ALA A 144 -12.70 4.12 -7.33
C ALA A 144 -13.51 5.16 -6.55
N LEU A 145 -14.82 4.96 -6.36
CA LEU A 145 -15.67 5.85 -5.58
C LEU A 145 -15.21 5.92 -4.11
N ILE A 146 -14.87 4.77 -3.51
CA ILE A 146 -14.35 4.73 -2.14
C ILE A 146 -13.02 5.51 -2.05
N ARG A 147 -12.10 5.34 -3.01
CA ARG A 147 -10.84 6.11 -3.03
C ARG A 147 -11.09 7.60 -3.15
N THR A 148 -11.99 8.01 -4.05
CA THR A 148 -12.38 9.41 -4.21
C THR A 148 -12.98 9.99 -2.93
N ALA A 149 -13.80 9.20 -2.21
CA ALA A 149 -14.36 9.63 -0.93
C ALA A 149 -13.28 9.84 0.14
N VAL A 150 -12.26 8.98 0.17
CA VAL A 150 -11.11 9.15 1.07
C VAL A 150 -10.31 10.41 0.72
N ASP A 151 -9.98 10.63 -0.55
CA ASP A 151 -9.27 11.83 -1.00
C ASP A 151 -10.07 13.09 -0.64
N ALA A 152 -11.37 13.10 -0.90
CA ALA A 152 -12.25 14.21 -0.56
C ALA A 152 -12.31 14.47 0.96
N SER A 153 -12.24 13.43 1.80
CA SER A 153 -12.19 13.63 3.27
C SER A 153 -10.89 14.30 3.70
N LEU A 154 -9.77 13.91 3.05
CA LEU A 154 -8.47 14.52 3.30
C LEU A 154 -8.44 15.99 2.87
N ASP A 155 -9.01 16.32 1.71
CA ASP A 155 -9.11 17.69 1.20
C ASP A 155 -10.01 18.57 2.07
N ALA A 156 -11.11 18.00 2.57
CA ALA A 156 -12.03 18.69 3.49
C ALA A 156 -11.49 18.78 4.94
N ASN A 157 -10.28 18.28 5.21
CA ASN A 157 -9.68 18.17 6.54
C ASN A 157 -10.55 17.40 7.55
N VAL A 158 -11.35 16.43 7.07
CA VAL A 158 -12.10 15.47 7.89
C VAL A 158 -11.17 14.30 8.20
N ARG A 159 -10.36 14.44 9.23
CA ARG A 159 -9.22 13.58 9.58
C ARG A 159 -9.17 13.29 11.06
N THR A 160 -8.64 12.13 11.41
CA THR A 160 -8.31 11.80 12.80
C THR A 160 -7.10 12.60 13.30
N PRO A 161 -6.91 12.73 14.64
CA PRO A 161 -5.86 13.58 15.21
C PRO A 161 -4.44 13.33 14.71
N GLU A 162 -4.11 12.09 14.34
CA GLU A 162 -2.75 11.70 13.92
C GLU A 162 -2.28 12.33 12.60
N ILE A 163 -3.22 12.59 11.68
CA ILE A 163 -2.95 13.16 10.34
C ILE A 163 -3.58 14.53 10.14
N GLN A 164 -4.04 15.13 11.22
CA GLN A 164 -4.77 16.37 11.17
C GLN A 164 -3.87 17.57 10.93
N VAL A 165 -4.40 18.56 10.20
CA VAL A 165 -3.78 19.86 9.99
C VAL A 165 -4.59 20.91 10.75
N GLY A 166 -3.98 21.54 11.76
CA GLY A 166 -4.63 22.51 12.63
C GLY A 166 -5.48 21.87 13.75
N GLU A 167 -6.46 22.61 14.29
CA GLU A 167 -7.35 22.12 15.34
C GLU A 167 -8.36 21.11 14.77
N GLY A 168 -8.43 19.90 15.33
CA GLY A 168 -9.27 18.82 14.85
C GLY A 168 -10.46 18.51 15.74
N LYS A 169 -11.48 18.04 15.05
CA LYS A 169 -12.78 17.77 15.65
C LYS A 169 -13.29 16.36 15.35
N TYR A 170 -12.55 15.60 14.54
CA TYR A 170 -13.05 14.34 13.99
C TYR A 170 -12.34 13.14 14.61
N GLY A 171 -13.10 12.17 15.08
CA GLY A 171 -12.61 10.87 15.48
C GLY A 171 -12.90 9.80 14.43
N THR A 172 -12.60 8.54 14.78
CA THR A 172 -12.84 7.37 13.93
C THR A 172 -14.24 7.33 13.36
N LYS A 173 -15.25 7.56 14.22
CA LYS A 173 -16.66 7.47 13.87
C LYS A 173 -17.06 8.57 12.89
N GLU A 174 -16.72 9.80 13.19
CA GLU A 174 -17.09 10.98 12.39
C GLU A 174 -16.46 10.92 10.99
N VAL A 175 -15.20 10.45 10.87
CA VAL A 175 -14.54 10.23 9.58
C VAL A 175 -15.27 9.15 8.79
N GLY A 176 -15.60 8.02 9.42
CA GLY A 176 -16.33 6.93 8.77
C GLY A 176 -17.72 7.35 8.29
N GLU A 177 -18.49 8.06 9.14
CA GLU A 177 -19.82 8.57 8.79
C GLU A 177 -19.76 9.57 7.63
N TRP A 178 -18.78 10.45 7.62
CA TRP A 178 -18.59 11.42 6.53
C TRP A 178 -18.34 10.74 5.19
N ILE A 179 -17.49 9.69 5.17
CA ILE A 179 -17.22 8.91 3.95
C ILE A 179 -18.47 8.19 3.45
N VAL A 180 -19.26 7.58 4.37
CA VAL A 180 -20.51 6.93 4.00
C VAL A 180 -21.49 7.95 3.39
N ASP A 181 -21.58 9.13 3.98
CA ASP A 181 -22.47 10.18 3.47
C ASP A 181 -22.01 10.75 2.13
N TYR A 182 -20.70 10.82 1.89
CA TYR A 182 -20.14 11.19 0.59
C TYR A 182 -20.54 10.17 -0.48
N ILE A 183 -20.30 8.87 -0.23
CA ILE A 183 -20.62 7.79 -1.16
C ILE A 183 -22.13 7.75 -1.48
N ARG A 184 -22.99 8.01 -0.50
CA ARG A 184 -24.47 8.00 -0.71
C ARG A 184 -24.95 9.14 -1.60
N LYS A 185 -24.19 10.20 -1.76
CA LYS A 185 -24.55 11.39 -2.54
C LYS A 185 -23.96 11.39 -3.94
N ALA A 186 -22.99 10.51 -4.18
CA ALA A 186 -22.36 10.33 -5.49
C ALA A 186 -23.18 9.41 -6.41
#